data_be5be5006478102292c942aef740176f
#
_entry.id   be5be5006478102292c942aef740176f
#
_cell.length_a   1.000
_cell.length_b   1.000
_cell.length_c   1.000
_cell.angle_alpha   90.00
_cell.angle_beta   90.00
_cell.angle_gamma   90.00
#
_symmetry.space_group_name_H-M   'P 1'
#
loop_
_entity.id
_entity.type
_entity.pdbx_description
1 polymer ?
#
loop_
_entity_poly.entity_id
_entity_poly.type
_entity_poly.pdbx_seq_one_letter_code
_entity_poly.pdbx_strand_id
1 'polypeptide(L)'
;MPEGEIQAPPMLDAAVAFGRVLRGAGLRVGTDRLVEFARAIEEMDPARRDDVYWAGRITLTSRPEDIEIYDRAFELFWETGGGAKPKPLTKIRLSVPQPDRSVMPPKKTVEKNESGEEAVRLRYSPVEVLRHKDFALYSPEEFAELQRLLADLRLSGALRKSRRLEPAPRGRHDPRRTLRGAMRTGGEAVRHRFRKARVQPRRVVLLCDVSGSMASYSRALLRFLHASVLAGGRLEAFSIGTRLTRITRELATRDPDKALRQMAGAVRDISGGTRLGDAIKEFVDRWGQRGMARGAVVVIFSDGWDRGDVSVLAEQMQRLGRLAYRIVWVNPLKAAPGYKPLAAGMAAALPHVDVFLSGHNFESLEELARAVAAATERER
;
A
#
# COMPACT_ATOMS: atom_id res chain seq x y z
N MET A 1 -15.42 10.17 60.13
CA MET A 1 -15.71 10.64 58.75
C MET A 1 -15.24 9.56 57.80
N PRO A 2 -16.14 8.77 57.19
CA PRO A 2 -15.70 7.74 56.23
C PRO A 2 -15.37 8.38 54.88
N GLU A 3 -14.21 8.01 54.37
CA GLU A 3 -13.75 8.29 53.02
C GLU A 3 -14.73 7.65 52.04
N GLY A 4 -15.32 8.48 51.17
CA GLY A 4 -16.18 8.00 50.10
C GLY A 4 -15.32 7.34 49.01
N GLU A 5 -15.34 6.02 48.91
CA GLU A 5 -14.93 5.29 47.73
C GLU A 5 -15.79 5.75 46.55
N ILE A 6 -15.16 6.47 45.65
CA ILE A 6 -15.74 6.73 44.31
C ILE A 6 -15.65 5.41 43.56
N GLN A 7 -16.73 4.61 43.63
CA GLN A 7 -16.89 3.45 42.75
C GLN A 7 -16.88 3.94 41.31
N ALA A 8 -15.84 3.56 40.54
CA ALA A 8 -15.82 3.75 39.10
C ALA A 8 -17.07 3.06 38.50
N PRO A 9 -17.82 3.72 37.59
CA PRO A 9 -18.99 3.09 36.97
C PRO A 9 -18.57 1.80 36.29
N PRO A 10 -19.38 0.74 36.32
CA PRO A 10 -19.04 -0.50 35.63
C PRO A 10 -18.77 -0.22 34.18
N MET A 11 -17.73 -0.84 33.61
CA MET A 11 -17.23 -0.57 32.24
C MET A 11 -18.32 -0.65 31.17
N LEU A 12 -19.35 -1.44 31.40
CA LEU A 12 -20.51 -1.53 30.51
C LEU A 12 -21.30 -0.21 30.46
N ASP A 13 -21.47 0.47 31.58
CA ASP A 13 -22.16 1.77 31.63
C ASP A 13 -21.34 2.85 30.94
N ALA A 14 -20.00 2.82 31.08
CA ALA A 14 -19.10 3.72 30.37
C ALA A 14 -19.13 3.48 28.85
N ALA A 15 -19.15 2.23 28.41
CA ALA A 15 -19.29 1.87 27.00
C ALA A 15 -20.62 2.34 26.40
N VAL A 16 -21.72 2.17 27.13
CA VAL A 16 -23.05 2.64 26.71
C VAL A 16 -23.11 4.17 26.69
N ALA A 17 -22.53 4.85 27.69
CA ALA A 17 -22.48 6.31 27.75
C ALA A 17 -21.65 6.87 26.60
N PHE A 18 -20.49 6.29 26.31
CA PHE A 18 -19.67 6.68 25.19
C PHE A 18 -20.34 6.43 23.84
N GLY A 19 -21.04 5.30 23.68
CA GLY A 19 -21.85 5.04 22.49
C GLY A 19 -22.98 6.05 22.25
N ARG A 20 -23.56 6.63 23.33
CA ARG A 20 -24.52 7.75 23.21
C ARG A 20 -23.85 9.03 22.73
N VAL A 21 -22.64 9.33 23.22
CA VAL A 21 -21.85 10.48 22.78
C VAL A 21 -21.52 10.37 21.30
N LEU A 22 -21.06 9.19 20.85
CA LEU A 22 -20.73 8.94 19.43
C LEU A 22 -21.96 9.08 18.52
N ARG A 23 -23.13 8.57 18.94
CA ARG A 23 -24.38 8.77 18.18
C ARG A 23 -24.79 10.23 18.14
N GLY A 24 -24.61 10.96 19.22
CA GLY A 24 -24.84 12.43 19.29
C GLY A 24 -23.89 13.21 18.40
N ALA A 25 -22.67 12.70 18.19
CA ALA A 25 -21.67 13.26 17.27
C ALA A 25 -21.90 12.87 15.80
N GLY A 26 -22.90 12.00 15.52
CA GLY A 26 -23.27 11.62 14.14
C GLY A 26 -22.77 10.25 13.69
N LEU A 27 -22.06 9.49 14.52
CA LEU A 27 -21.66 8.12 14.20
C LEU A 27 -22.83 7.14 14.29
N ARG A 28 -22.91 6.22 13.35
CA ARG A 28 -23.90 5.13 13.36
C ARG A 28 -23.35 3.92 14.16
N VAL A 29 -23.44 3.98 15.47
CA VAL A 29 -23.01 2.89 16.35
C VAL A 29 -24.20 2.00 16.71
N GLY A 30 -24.22 0.75 16.24
CA GLY A 30 -25.19 -0.28 16.58
C GLY A 30 -24.96 -0.83 17.99
N THR A 31 -25.98 -1.48 18.56
CA THR A 31 -25.90 -2.11 19.90
C THR A 31 -24.96 -3.32 19.90
N ASP A 32 -24.89 -4.06 18.80
CA ASP A 32 -23.95 -5.15 18.56
C ASP A 32 -22.50 -4.71 18.70
N ARG A 33 -22.14 -3.57 18.12
CA ARG A 33 -20.80 -2.98 18.22
C ARG A 33 -20.43 -2.50 19.62
N LEU A 34 -21.41 -2.00 20.36
CA LEU A 34 -21.19 -1.65 21.75
C LEU A 34 -20.92 -2.87 22.64
N VAL A 35 -21.56 -4.01 22.33
CA VAL A 35 -21.27 -5.28 23.02
C VAL A 35 -19.86 -5.77 22.65
N GLU A 36 -19.46 -5.68 21.39
CA GLU A 36 -18.09 -6.02 20.95
C GLU A 36 -17.05 -5.10 21.62
N PHE A 37 -17.33 -3.81 21.71
CA PHE A 37 -16.48 -2.86 22.42
C PHE A 37 -16.32 -3.22 23.90
N ALA A 38 -17.42 -3.53 24.59
CA ALA A 38 -17.38 -3.92 26.00
C ALA A 38 -16.54 -5.20 26.20
N ARG A 39 -16.71 -6.21 25.33
CA ARG A 39 -15.90 -7.44 25.37
C ARG A 39 -14.42 -7.17 25.08
N ALA A 40 -14.12 -6.33 24.08
CA ALA A 40 -12.73 -5.98 23.78
C ALA A 40 -12.03 -5.28 24.95
N ILE A 41 -12.76 -4.46 25.72
CA ILE A 41 -12.20 -3.82 26.91
C ILE A 41 -12.00 -4.83 28.07
N GLU A 42 -12.89 -5.84 28.20
CA GLU A 42 -12.73 -6.89 29.21
C GLU A 42 -11.49 -7.77 28.96
N GLU A 43 -11.07 -7.93 27.71
CA GLU A 43 -9.86 -8.69 27.33
C GLU A 43 -8.55 -7.86 27.41
N MET A 44 -8.67 -6.53 27.52
CA MET A 44 -7.56 -5.58 27.64
C MET A 44 -7.50 -4.99 29.06
N ASP A 45 -6.50 -4.16 29.34
CA ASP A 45 -6.42 -3.44 30.62
C ASP A 45 -7.30 -2.18 30.56
N PRO A 46 -8.47 -2.17 31.23
CA PRO A 46 -9.37 -1.01 31.24
C PRO A 46 -8.79 0.23 31.90
N ALA A 47 -7.71 0.10 32.69
CA ALA A 47 -7.01 1.22 33.30
C ALA A 47 -6.07 1.94 32.33
N ARG A 48 -5.75 1.33 31.19
CA ARG A 48 -4.89 1.92 30.16
C ARG A 48 -5.73 2.62 29.11
N ARG A 49 -5.65 3.95 29.10
CA ARG A 49 -6.37 4.81 28.13
C ARG A 49 -6.15 4.39 26.69
N ASP A 50 -4.93 4.00 26.35
CA ASP A 50 -4.56 3.60 24.99
C ASP A 50 -5.27 2.31 24.56
N ASP A 51 -5.41 1.34 25.47
CA ASP A 51 -6.08 0.08 25.18
C ASP A 51 -7.58 0.30 24.95
N VAL A 52 -8.23 1.15 25.77
CA VAL A 52 -9.63 1.56 25.59
C VAL A 52 -9.82 2.35 24.29
N TYR A 53 -8.89 3.24 23.95
CA TYR A 53 -8.94 4.01 22.71
C TYR A 53 -8.89 3.10 21.48
N TRP A 54 -7.94 2.17 21.43
CA TRP A 54 -7.80 1.29 20.29
C TRP A 54 -8.92 0.25 20.19
N ALA A 55 -9.38 -0.30 21.32
CA ALA A 55 -10.55 -1.19 21.35
C ALA A 55 -11.77 -0.49 20.74
N GLY A 56 -12.06 0.74 21.18
CA GLY A 56 -13.20 1.50 20.67
C GLY A 56 -13.05 1.93 19.20
N ARG A 57 -11.86 2.33 18.80
CA ARG A 57 -11.60 2.70 17.41
C ARG A 57 -11.82 1.54 16.45
N ILE A 58 -11.44 0.32 16.82
CA ILE A 58 -11.61 -0.87 16.00
C ILE A 58 -13.08 -1.33 15.95
N THR A 59 -13.77 -1.28 17.07
CA THR A 59 -15.12 -1.85 17.18
C THR A 59 -16.23 -0.86 16.82
N LEU A 60 -16.07 0.44 17.11
CA LEU A 60 -17.13 1.45 16.99
C LEU A 60 -17.05 2.27 15.71
N THR A 61 -15.91 2.30 15.00
CA THR A 61 -15.80 2.99 13.72
C THR A 61 -16.01 2.03 12.56
N SER A 62 -16.70 2.48 11.51
CA SER A 62 -17.01 1.67 10.33
C SER A 62 -16.39 2.23 9.06
N ARG A 63 -16.08 3.51 9.08
CA ARG A 63 -15.61 4.27 7.92
C ARG A 63 -14.43 5.14 8.34
N PRO A 64 -13.51 5.45 7.44
CA PRO A 64 -12.42 6.38 7.72
C PRO A 64 -12.90 7.75 8.21
N GLU A 65 -14.05 8.19 7.73
CA GLU A 65 -14.69 9.46 8.12
C GLU A 65 -15.15 9.48 9.59
N ASP A 66 -15.44 8.30 10.14
CA ASP A 66 -15.86 8.13 11.52
C ASP A 66 -14.68 8.33 12.51
N ILE A 67 -13.44 8.17 12.03
CA ILE A 67 -12.24 8.19 12.87
C ILE A 67 -12.03 9.58 13.49
N GLU A 68 -12.11 10.64 12.70
CA GLU A 68 -11.91 12.02 13.19
C GLU A 68 -12.98 12.40 14.22
N ILE A 69 -14.22 11.97 14.00
CA ILE A 69 -15.32 12.19 14.93
C ILE A 69 -15.12 11.36 16.19
N TYR A 70 -14.66 10.11 16.03
CA TYR A 70 -14.35 9.21 17.13
C TYR A 70 -13.23 9.77 18.02
N ASP A 71 -12.11 10.19 17.42
CA ASP A 71 -10.94 10.72 18.12
C ASP A 71 -11.33 11.93 18.98
N ARG A 72 -12.04 12.88 18.40
CA ARG A 72 -12.52 14.07 19.09
C ARG A 72 -13.54 13.75 20.20
N ALA A 73 -14.44 12.80 19.95
CA ALA A 73 -15.42 12.37 20.95
C ALA A 73 -14.75 11.60 22.10
N PHE A 74 -13.72 10.80 21.79
CA PHE A 74 -12.95 10.06 22.78
C PHE A 74 -12.17 11.00 23.72
N GLU A 75 -11.46 11.98 23.16
CA GLU A 75 -10.75 12.99 23.94
C GLU A 75 -11.70 13.73 24.90
N LEU A 76 -12.81 14.26 24.38
CA LEU A 76 -13.79 14.97 25.18
C LEU A 76 -14.43 14.11 26.29
N PHE A 77 -14.71 12.84 26.00
CA PHE A 77 -15.37 11.94 26.96
C PHE A 77 -14.43 11.53 28.09
N TRP A 78 -13.18 11.18 27.79
CA TRP A 78 -12.22 10.75 28.80
C TRP A 78 -11.47 11.89 29.50
N GLU A 79 -11.36 13.09 28.91
CA GLU A 79 -10.80 14.26 29.59
C GLU A 79 -11.78 14.90 30.58
N THR A 80 -13.09 14.80 30.32
CA THR A 80 -14.12 15.37 31.19
C THR A 80 -14.63 14.42 32.28
N GLY A 81 -13.96 13.27 32.49
CA GLY A 81 -14.29 12.36 33.62
C GLY A 81 -15.61 11.61 33.47
N GLY A 82 -16.04 11.24 32.27
CA GLY A 82 -17.07 10.23 32.02
C GLY A 82 -18.51 10.54 32.43
N GLY A 83 -18.83 11.71 32.94
CA GLY A 83 -20.14 11.97 33.56
C GLY A 83 -20.83 13.31 33.27
N ALA A 84 -20.21 14.22 32.54
CA ALA A 84 -20.84 15.51 32.23
C ALA A 84 -21.76 15.42 31.01
N LYS A 85 -22.99 15.95 31.09
CA LYS A 85 -23.92 16.05 29.94
C LYS A 85 -23.25 16.79 28.79
N PRO A 86 -23.19 16.21 27.59
CA PRO A 86 -22.53 16.84 26.45
C PRO A 86 -23.23 18.14 26.07
N LYS A 87 -22.48 19.23 25.98
CA LYS A 87 -22.95 20.44 25.30
C LYS A 87 -23.11 20.11 23.81
N PRO A 88 -24.17 20.59 23.14
CA PRO A 88 -24.38 20.31 21.72
C PRO A 88 -23.20 20.87 20.91
N LEU A 89 -22.53 19.98 20.17
CA LEU A 89 -21.48 20.35 19.24
C LEU A 89 -22.08 21.24 18.14
N THR A 90 -21.68 22.49 18.12
CA THR A 90 -22.06 23.46 17.09
C THR A 90 -21.55 22.90 15.76
N LYS A 91 -22.45 22.73 14.78
CA LYS A 91 -22.08 22.30 13.41
C LYS A 91 -21.09 23.30 12.84
N ILE A 92 -19.83 22.91 12.76
CA ILE A 92 -18.82 23.68 12.04
C ILE A 92 -19.14 23.51 10.55
N ARG A 93 -19.64 24.57 9.92
CA ARG A 93 -19.72 24.64 8.46
C ARG A 93 -18.30 24.76 7.92
N LEU A 94 -17.78 23.66 7.37
CA LEU A 94 -16.63 23.70 6.47
C LEU A 94 -17.11 24.37 5.18
N SER A 95 -16.77 25.64 5.01
CA SER A 95 -16.90 26.31 3.73
C SER A 95 -15.79 25.81 2.81
N VAL A 96 -16.16 24.92 1.89
CA VAL A 96 -15.30 24.50 0.80
C VAL A 96 -15.26 25.66 -0.22
N PRO A 97 -14.11 26.27 -0.52
CA PRO A 97 -14.02 27.25 -1.60
C PRO A 97 -14.19 26.54 -2.95
N GLN A 98 -15.10 27.00 -3.78
CA GLN A 98 -15.26 26.53 -5.16
C GLN A 98 -13.98 26.83 -5.98
N PRO A 99 -13.56 25.91 -6.85
CA PRO A 99 -12.37 26.10 -7.68
C PRO A 99 -12.68 27.07 -8.83
N ASP A 100 -11.96 28.18 -8.86
CA ASP A 100 -11.94 29.10 -9.99
C ASP A 100 -11.01 28.54 -11.09
N ARG A 101 -11.55 28.43 -12.32
CA ARG A 101 -10.86 27.90 -13.50
C ARG A 101 -10.11 29.06 -14.19
N SER A 102 -8.85 29.24 -13.83
CA SER A 102 -7.92 29.94 -14.73
C SER A 102 -6.49 29.49 -14.48
N VAL A 103 -5.92 28.88 -15.51
CA VAL A 103 -4.53 28.44 -15.57
C VAL A 103 -3.64 29.67 -15.76
N MET A 104 -2.92 30.09 -14.73
CA MET A 104 -1.76 30.97 -14.83
C MET A 104 -0.65 30.53 -13.88
N PRO A 105 0.64 30.73 -14.25
CA PRO A 105 1.77 30.29 -13.43
C PRO A 105 1.84 31.08 -12.11
N PRO A 106 2.44 30.51 -11.05
CA PRO A 106 2.33 31.05 -9.71
C PRO A 106 3.10 32.37 -9.56
N LYS A 107 2.38 33.48 -9.43
CA LYS A 107 2.92 34.74 -8.90
C LYS A 107 2.85 34.68 -7.38
N LYS A 108 3.98 34.89 -6.72
CA LYS A 108 4.03 35.13 -5.28
C LYS A 108 3.27 36.44 -4.98
N THR A 109 2.12 36.35 -4.39
CA THR A 109 1.42 37.48 -3.85
C THR A 109 1.51 37.45 -2.34
N VAL A 110 2.17 38.43 -1.75
CA VAL A 110 2.24 38.64 -0.31
C VAL A 110 1.06 39.58 0.04
N GLU A 111 0.04 39.04 0.70
CA GLU A 111 -1.01 39.86 1.30
C GLU A 111 -0.72 40.02 2.80
N LYS A 112 -0.57 41.25 3.26
CA LYS A 112 -0.45 41.58 4.68
C LYS A 112 -1.85 41.61 5.31
N ASN A 113 -2.05 40.78 6.33
CA ASN A 113 -3.20 40.90 7.20
C ASN A 113 -2.97 42.04 8.20
N GLU A 114 -4.03 42.67 8.68
CA GLU A 114 -4.02 43.83 9.63
C GLU A 114 -3.34 43.53 10.98
N SER A 115 -2.94 42.28 11.25
CA SER A 115 -2.20 41.83 12.45
C SER A 115 -0.68 41.73 12.28
N GLY A 116 -0.12 42.10 11.12
CA GLY A 116 1.33 42.18 10.93
C GLY A 116 2.08 40.87 10.78
N GLU A 117 1.41 39.72 10.76
CA GLU A 117 2.03 38.41 10.52
C GLU A 117 1.99 38.02 9.03
N GLU A 118 3.15 37.77 8.45
CA GLU A 118 3.27 37.28 7.06
C GLU A 118 2.80 35.84 6.93
N ALA A 119 1.52 35.62 6.57
CA ALA A 119 1.02 34.29 6.21
C ALA A 119 1.40 33.95 4.76
N VAL A 120 2.44 33.16 4.57
CA VAL A 120 2.79 32.59 3.25
C VAL A 120 1.74 31.54 2.86
N ARG A 121 0.73 31.93 2.10
CA ARG A 121 -0.20 30.96 1.49
C ARG A 121 0.47 30.29 0.30
N LEU A 122 1.04 29.11 0.51
CA LEU A 122 1.47 28.22 -0.56
C LEU A 122 0.21 27.70 -1.29
N ARG A 123 -0.05 28.20 -2.50
CA ARG A 123 -1.07 27.62 -3.39
C ARG A 123 -0.49 26.33 -3.97
N TYR A 124 -0.80 25.19 -3.36
CA TYR A 124 -0.53 23.90 -3.96
C TYR A 124 -1.40 23.70 -5.21
N SER A 125 -0.80 23.16 -6.27
CA SER A 125 -1.57 22.68 -7.41
C SER A 125 -2.54 21.58 -6.93
N PRO A 126 -3.80 21.52 -7.42
CA PRO A 126 -4.74 20.44 -7.07
C PRO A 126 -4.13 19.04 -7.27
N VAL A 127 -3.29 18.88 -8.28
CA VAL A 127 -2.55 17.64 -8.55
C VAL A 127 -1.54 17.32 -7.44
N GLU A 128 -0.88 18.33 -6.88
CA GLU A 128 0.12 18.15 -5.83
C GLU A 128 -0.53 17.74 -4.49
N VAL A 129 -1.68 18.30 -4.18
CA VAL A 129 -2.50 17.89 -3.03
C VAL A 129 -2.93 16.43 -3.19
N LEU A 130 -3.38 16.02 -4.38
CA LEU A 130 -3.75 14.65 -4.65
C LEU A 130 -2.57 13.68 -4.49
N ARG A 131 -1.36 14.04 -4.85
CA ARG A 131 -0.19 13.17 -4.73
C ARG A 131 0.14 12.77 -3.30
N HIS A 132 -0.14 13.62 -2.33
CA HIS A 132 0.15 13.41 -0.91
C HIS A 132 -1.06 12.89 -0.12
N LYS A 133 -2.28 13.02 -0.66
CA LYS A 133 -3.51 12.58 0.01
C LYS A 133 -3.55 11.05 0.12
N ASP A 134 -4.05 10.55 1.24
CA ASP A 134 -4.25 9.11 1.46
C ASP A 134 -5.36 8.57 0.53
N PHE A 135 -5.12 7.42 -0.10
CA PHE A 135 -6.08 6.77 -1.01
C PHE A 135 -7.41 6.43 -0.33
N ALA A 136 -7.40 6.17 0.96
CA ALA A 136 -8.62 5.92 1.74
C ALA A 136 -9.54 7.14 1.83
N LEU A 137 -9.00 8.36 1.59
CA LEU A 137 -9.72 9.63 1.71
C LEU A 137 -10.14 10.22 0.35
N TYR A 138 -9.88 9.53 -0.77
CA TYR A 138 -10.24 10.03 -2.10
C TYR A 138 -11.74 10.03 -2.34
N SER A 139 -12.26 11.14 -2.87
CA SER A 139 -13.60 11.19 -3.46
C SER A 139 -13.64 10.42 -4.80
N PRO A 140 -14.83 10.06 -5.32
CA PRO A 140 -14.93 9.43 -6.64
C PRO A 140 -14.34 10.26 -7.78
N GLU A 141 -14.47 11.59 -7.73
CA GLU A 141 -13.94 12.53 -8.71
C GLU A 141 -12.40 12.60 -8.64
N GLU A 142 -11.86 12.75 -7.44
CA GLU A 142 -10.42 12.72 -7.18
C GLU A 142 -9.80 11.39 -7.61
N PHE A 143 -10.54 10.29 -7.42
CA PHE A 143 -10.10 8.98 -7.86
C PHE A 143 -10.02 8.87 -9.39
N ALA A 144 -10.89 9.54 -10.13
CA ALA A 144 -10.80 9.60 -11.59
C ALA A 144 -9.55 10.35 -12.06
N GLU A 145 -9.14 11.42 -11.35
CA GLU A 145 -7.90 12.13 -11.64
C GLU A 145 -6.67 11.29 -11.29
N LEU A 146 -6.70 10.61 -10.14
CA LEU A 146 -5.66 9.64 -9.75
C LEU A 146 -5.45 8.58 -10.84
N GLN A 147 -6.50 8.08 -11.48
CA GLN A 147 -6.37 7.08 -12.55
C GLN A 147 -5.53 7.58 -13.72
N ARG A 148 -5.63 8.86 -14.08
CA ARG A 148 -4.81 9.48 -15.12
C ARG A 148 -3.34 9.50 -14.71
N LEU A 149 -3.06 9.92 -13.48
CA LEU A 149 -1.70 9.93 -12.93
C LEU A 149 -1.10 8.52 -12.87
N LEU A 150 -1.89 7.52 -12.45
CA LEU A 150 -1.45 6.13 -12.40
C LEU A 150 -1.19 5.53 -13.78
N ALA A 151 -1.89 5.99 -14.82
CA ALA A 151 -1.66 5.51 -16.19
C ALA A 151 -0.26 5.87 -16.74
N ASP A 152 0.32 6.96 -16.25
CA ASP A 152 1.66 7.41 -16.64
C ASP A 152 2.76 6.76 -15.77
N LEU A 153 2.40 6.22 -14.61
CA LEU A 153 3.34 5.60 -13.69
C LEU A 153 3.71 4.19 -14.18
N ARG A 154 4.96 4.02 -14.61
CA ARG A 154 5.45 2.75 -15.14
C ARG A 154 6.34 2.03 -14.16
N LEU A 155 5.99 0.80 -13.84
CA LEU A 155 6.81 -0.08 -13.04
C LEU A 155 7.75 -0.88 -13.95
N SER A 156 9.03 -0.53 -13.95
CA SER A 156 10.05 -1.22 -14.73
C SER A 156 11.15 -1.75 -13.82
N GLY A 157 11.43 -3.04 -13.93
CA GLY A 157 12.50 -3.64 -13.14
C GLY A 157 13.88 -3.12 -13.54
N ALA A 158 14.79 -3.09 -12.58
CA ALA A 158 16.19 -2.71 -12.79
C ALA A 158 16.82 -3.44 -13.97
N LEU A 159 17.68 -2.77 -14.68
CA LEU A 159 18.40 -3.33 -15.82
C LEU A 159 19.43 -4.37 -15.37
N ARG A 160 19.50 -5.47 -16.10
CA ARG A 160 20.52 -6.51 -15.88
C ARG A 160 21.19 -6.93 -17.18
N LYS A 161 22.46 -7.25 -17.12
CA LYS A 161 23.16 -7.94 -18.21
C LYS A 161 22.66 -9.39 -18.29
N SER A 162 22.22 -9.80 -19.46
CA SER A 162 21.77 -11.16 -19.75
C SER A 162 22.96 -12.01 -20.21
N ARG A 163 22.86 -13.33 -20.04
CA ARG A 163 23.83 -14.28 -20.66
C ARG A 163 23.70 -14.34 -22.18
N ARG A 164 22.57 -13.86 -22.74
CA ARG A 164 22.37 -13.79 -24.18
C ARG A 164 23.20 -12.63 -24.75
N LEU A 165 23.89 -12.91 -25.84
CA LEU A 165 24.69 -11.95 -26.56
C LEU A 165 23.88 -11.40 -27.74
N GLU A 166 24.02 -10.11 -27.99
CA GLU A 166 23.44 -9.43 -29.15
C GLU A 166 24.53 -8.80 -30.01
N PRO A 167 24.30 -8.62 -31.32
CA PRO A 167 25.23 -7.94 -32.18
C PRO A 167 25.54 -6.54 -31.69
N ALA A 168 26.82 -6.15 -31.78
CA ALA A 168 27.25 -4.82 -31.36
C ALA A 168 28.39 -4.31 -32.29
N PRO A 169 28.58 -2.99 -32.39
CA PRO A 169 29.69 -2.41 -33.17
C PRO A 169 31.05 -2.67 -32.49
N ARG A 170 31.09 -2.82 -31.19
CA ARG A 170 32.27 -3.10 -30.36
C ARG A 170 31.93 -4.10 -29.25
N GLY A 171 32.95 -4.81 -28.73
CA GLY A 171 32.78 -5.76 -27.63
C GLY A 171 33.51 -7.08 -27.89
N ARG A 172 32.91 -8.20 -27.45
CA ARG A 172 33.49 -9.55 -27.64
C ARG A 172 33.38 -9.96 -29.11
N HIS A 173 34.44 -10.49 -29.71
CA HIS A 173 34.45 -10.99 -31.06
C HIS A 173 33.38 -12.06 -31.30
N ASP A 174 32.69 -12.02 -32.47
CA ASP A 174 31.71 -13.02 -32.90
C ASP A 174 32.24 -13.80 -34.10
N PRO A 175 32.99 -14.91 -33.87
CA PRO A 175 33.61 -15.67 -34.95
C PRO A 175 32.62 -16.23 -35.96
N ARG A 176 31.44 -16.70 -35.45
CA ARG A 176 30.41 -17.29 -36.34
C ARG A 176 29.83 -16.29 -37.34
N ARG A 177 29.58 -15.06 -36.90
CA ARG A 177 29.06 -13.99 -37.79
C ARG A 177 30.14 -13.44 -38.70
N THR A 178 31.38 -13.34 -38.22
CA THR A 178 32.53 -12.94 -39.00
C THR A 178 32.78 -13.95 -40.12
N LEU A 179 32.86 -15.26 -39.79
CA LEU A 179 33.06 -16.32 -40.77
C LEU A 179 31.93 -16.37 -41.82
N ARG A 180 30.66 -16.29 -41.35
CA ARG A 180 29.50 -16.25 -42.27
C ARG A 180 29.55 -15.04 -43.22
N GLY A 181 30.09 -13.91 -42.75
CA GLY A 181 30.34 -12.73 -43.60
C GLY A 181 31.44 -12.98 -44.59
N ALA A 182 32.56 -13.56 -44.19
CA ALA A 182 33.72 -13.91 -45.02
C ALA A 182 33.35 -14.85 -46.16
N MET A 183 32.53 -15.86 -45.89
CA MET A 183 32.06 -16.78 -46.96
C MET A 183 31.29 -16.10 -48.10
N ARG A 184 30.73 -14.92 -47.85
CA ARG A 184 30.05 -14.10 -48.89
C ARG A 184 31.01 -13.23 -49.68
N THR A 185 32.23 -13.07 -49.19
CA THR A 185 33.28 -12.23 -49.81
C THR A 185 34.49 -13.06 -50.22
N GLY A 186 34.26 -14.30 -50.70
CA GLY A 186 35.33 -15.17 -51.22
C GLY A 186 36.24 -15.78 -50.14
N GLY A 187 35.84 -15.78 -48.87
CA GLY A 187 36.63 -16.37 -47.77
C GLY A 187 37.42 -15.36 -46.95
N GLU A 188 37.51 -14.11 -47.39
CA GLU A 188 38.23 -13.09 -46.66
C GLU A 188 37.36 -12.38 -45.60
N ALA A 189 37.85 -12.27 -44.36
CA ALA A 189 37.17 -11.61 -43.25
C ALA A 189 37.40 -10.09 -43.30
N VAL A 190 36.79 -9.43 -44.29
CA VAL A 190 36.90 -7.96 -44.49
C VAL A 190 36.33 -7.16 -43.30
N ARG A 191 35.37 -7.69 -42.57
CA ARG A 191 34.73 -7.00 -41.44
C ARG A 191 34.58 -7.92 -40.26
N HIS A 192 35.26 -7.64 -39.15
CA HIS A 192 35.06 -8.30 -37.90
C HIS A 192 33.72 -7.93 -37.29
N ARG A 193 32.98 -8.94 -36.79
CA ARG A 193 31.70 -8.78 -36.10
C ARG A 193 31.88 -8.96 -34.60
N PHE A 194 31.19 -8.10 -33.86
CA PHE A 194 31.26 -8.12 -32.39
C PHE A 194 29.88 -8.38 -31.80
N ARG A 195 29.87 -8.78 -30.52
CA ARG A 195 28.69 -9.02 -29.73
C ARG A 195 28.92 -8.53 -28.30
N LYS A 196 27.84 -8.07 -27.66
CA LYS A 196 27.83 -7.66 -26.25
C LYS A 196 26.72 -8.39 -25.51
N ALA A 197 26.79 -8.42 -24.18
CA ALA A 197 25.70 -8.93 -23.34
C ALA A 197 24.45 -8.06 -23.54
N ARG A 198 23.31 -8.71 -23.83
CA ARG A 198 22.04 -8.01 -23.95
C ARG A 198 21.62 -7.45 -22.61
N VAL A 199 21.30 -6.19 -22.53
CA VAL A 199 20.72 -5.55 -21.36
C VAL A 199 19.20 -5.68 -21.44
N GLN A 200 18.58 -6.10 -20.36
CA GLN A 200 17.12 -6.25 -20.27
C GLN A 200 16.63 -5.95 -18.85
N PRO A 201 15.40 -5.47 -18.68
CA PRO A 201 14.84 -5.26 -17.35
C PRO A 201 14.68 -6.60 -16.62
N ARG A 202 14.87 -6.57 -15.31
CA ARG A 202 14.54 -7.69 -14.43
C ARG A 202 13.03 -7.91 -14.44
N ARG A 203 12.61 -9.15 -14.18
CA ARG A 203 11.19 -9.43 -13.93
C ARG A 203 10.77 -8.75 -12.64
N VAL A 204 9.56 -8.22 -12.62
CA VAL A 204 8.88 -7.73 -11.43
C VAL A 204 7.74 -8.69 -11.13
N VAL A 205 7.64 -9.14 -9.90
CA VAL A 205 6.55 -9.97 -9.40
C VAL A 205 5.83 -9.17 -8.32
N LEU A 206 4.53 -9.02 -8.47
CA LEU A 206 3.66 -8.30 -7.54
C LEU A 206 2.77 -9.30 -6.81
N LEU A 207 2.86 -9.36 -5.51
CA LEU A 207 2.04 -10.17 -4.61
C LEU A 207 1.17 -9.22 -3.81
N CYS A 208 -0.14 -9.18 -4.09
CA CYS A 208 -1.07 -8.21 -3.54
C CYS A 208 -2.06 -8.86 -2.62
N ASP A 209 -2.01 -8.48 -1.37
CA ASP A 209 -3.02 -8.83 -0.37
C ASP A 209 -4.31 -8.07 -0.66
N VAL A 210 -5.42 -8.81 -0.73
CA VAL A 210 -6.78 -8.27 -0.98
C VAL A 210 -7.69 -8.50 0.23
N SER A 211 -7.12 -8.58 1.42
CA SER A 211 -7.84 -8.70 2.69
C SER A 211 -8.75 -7.51 2.99
N GLY A 212 -9.67 -7.69 3.93
CA GLY A 212 -10.58 -6.64 4.38
C GLY A 212 -9.88 -5.40 4.93
N SER A 213 -8.75 -5.56 5.64
CA SER A 213 -7.92 -4.46 6.15
C SER A 213 -7.29 -3.64 5.02
N MET A 214 -7.05 -4.25 3.86
CA MET A 214 -6.52 -3.61 2.67
C MET A 214 -7.60 -2.97 1.77
N ALA A 215 -8.90 -3.13 2.09
CA ALA A 215 -10.01 -2.77 1.20
C ALA A 215 -9.98 -1.30 0.75
N SER A 216 -9.65 -0.37 1.65
CA SER A 216 -9.55 1.08 1.34
C SER A 216 -8.46 1.38 0.31
N TYR A 217 -7.38 0.63 0.30
CA TYR A 217 -6.21 0.80 -0.58
C TYR A 217 -6.29 -0.07 -1.84
N SER A 218 -7.01 -1.21 -1.76
CA SER A 218 -7.07 -2.21 -2.83
C SER A 218 -7.48 -1.61 -4.17
N ARG A 219 -8.42 -0.69 -4.20
CA ARG A 219 -8.90 -0.06 -5.45
C ARG A 219 -7.79 0.73 -6.15
N ALA A 220 -7.03 1.54 -5.43
CA ALA A 220 -5.91 2.30 -5.98
C ALA A 220 -4.76 1.39 -6.41
N LEU A 221 -4.42 0.40 -5.57
CA LEU A 221 -3.38 -0.58 -5.88
C LEU A 221 -3.72 -1.41 -7.12
N LEU A 222 -4.96 -1.85 -7.28
CA LEU A 222 -5.38 -2.62 -8.44
C LEU A 222 -5.34 -1.79 -9.73
N ARG A 223 -5.67 -0.50 -9.67
CA ARG A 223 -5.48 0.41 -10.80
C ARG A 223 -4.01 0.60 -11.15
N PHE A 224 -3.17 0.75 -10.14
CA PHE A 224 -1.70 0.80 -10.32
C PHE A 224 -1.16 -0.49 -10.95
N LEU A 225 -1.60 -1.67 -10.47
CA LEU A 225 -1.23 -2.96 -11.03
C LEU A 225 -1.68 -3.09 -12.49
N HIS A 226 -2.92 -2.70 -12.78
CA HIS A 226 -3.46 -2.70 -14.13
C HIS A 226 -2.63 -1.81 -15.07
N ALA A 227 -2.36 -0.56 -14.69
CA ALA A 227 -1.51 0.34 -15.46
C ALA A 227 -0.10 -0.23 -15.66
N SER A 228 0.48 -0.82 -14.62
CA SER A 228 1.80 -1.45 -14.67
C SER A 228 1.86 -2.66 -15.61
N VAL A 229 0.81 -3.50 -15.64
CA VAL A 229 0.70 -4.64 -16.56
C VAL A 229 0.54 -4.16 -18.00
N LEU A 230 -0.30 -3.16 -18.26
CA LEU A 230 -0.52 -2.61 -19.59
C LEU A 230 0.69 -1.86 -20.15
N ALA A 231 1.50 -1.22 -19.31
CA ALA A 231 2.74 -0.57 -19.74
C ALA A 231 3.72 -1.55 -20.39
N GLY A 232 3.45 -2.83 -20.29
CA GLY A 232 4.27 -3.89 -20.86
C GLY A 232 5.53 -4.17 -20.03
N GLY A 233 6.22 -5.24 -20.38
CA GLY A 233 7.43 -5.64 -19.67
C GLY A 233 7.33 -7.06 -19.09
N ARG A 234 8.27 -7.37 -18.20
CA ARG A 234 8.34 -8.69 -17.56
C ARG A 234 7.68 -8.63 -16.18
N LEU A 235 6.40 -8.31 -16.14
CA LEU A 235 5.64 -8.16 -14.92
C LEU A 235 4.65 -9.30 -14.75
N GLU A 236 4.54 -9.81 -13.53
CA GLU A 236 3.60 -10.85 -13.11
C GLU A 236 2.89 -10.38 -11.86
N ALA A 237 1.57 -10.53 -11.82
CA ALA A 237 0.74 -10.10 -10.68
C ALA A 237 -0.05 -11.28 -10.12
N PHE A 238 -0.08 -11.34 -8.79
CA PHE A 238 -0.81 -12.34 -8.01
C PHE A 238 -1.62 -11.63 -6.93
N SER A 239 -2.81 -12.12 -6.65
CA SER A 239 -3.56 -11.73 -5.44
C SER A 239 -3.38 -12.79 -4.36
N ILE A 240 -3.23 -12.32 -3.13
CA ILE A 240 -3.19 -13.12 -1.92
C ILE A 240 -4.52 -12.92 -1.19
N GLY A 241 -5.15 -14.02 -0.80
CA GLY A 241 -6.32 -14.09 0.03
C GLY A 241 -6.24 -15.38 0.83
N THR A 242 -7.30 -16.17 0.87
CA THR A 242 -7.24 -17.56 1.37
C THR A 242 -6.41 -18.47 0.45
N ARG A 243 -6.24 -18.09 -0.81
CA ARG A 243 -5.43 -18.78 -1.83
C ARG A 243 -4.64 -17.76 -2.65
N LEU A 244 -3.54 -18.22 -3.21
CA LEU A 244 -2.77 -17.45 -4.19
C LEU A 244 -3.41 -17.59 -5.59
N THR A 245 -3.79 -16.46 -6.20
CA THR A 245 -4.35 -16.42 -7.55
C THR A 245 -3.50 -15.57 -8.46
N ARG A 246 -3.06 -16.10 -9.60
CA ARG A 246 -2.36 -15.32 -10.63
C ARG A 246 -3.37 -14.51 -11.41
N ILE A 247 -3.24 -13.19 -11.39
CA ILE A 247 -4.19 -12.21 -11.98
C ILE A 247 -3.59 -11.42 -13.15
N THR A 248 -2.42 -11.80 -13.64
CA THR A 248 -1.74 -11.10 -14.74
C THR A 248 -2.59 -11.02 -16.01
N ARG A 249 -3.34 -12.10 -16.34
CA ARG A 249 -4.18 -12.16 -17.54
C ARG A 249 -5.40 -11.27 -17.43
N GLU A 250 -6.04 -11.27 -16.28
CA GLU A 250 -7.22 -10.48 -15.96
C GLU A 250 -6.90 -9.00 -16.04
N LEU A 251 -5.70 -8.61 -15.55
CA LEU A 251 -5.21 -7.23 -15.62
C LEU A 251 -4.72 -6.80 -17.01
N ALA A 252 -4.50 -7.73 -17.95
CA ALA A 252 -4.05 -7.40 -19.31
C ALA A 252 -5.17 -6.84 -20.21
N THR A 253 -6.41 -6.78 -19.75
CA THR A 253 -7.55 -6.19 -20.46
C THR A 253 -7.41 -4.66 -20.49
N ARG A 254 -7.61 -4.03 -21.66
CA ARG A 254 -7.45 -2.56 -21.81
C ARG A 254 -8.44 -1.74 -20.99
N ASP A 255 -9.66 -2.25 -20.83
CA ASP A 255 -10.70 -1.63 -20.01
C ASP A 255 -10.40 -1.88 -18.52
N PRO A 256 -10.08 -0.86 -17.73
CA PRO A 256 -9.70 -1.02 -16.33
C PRO A 256 -10.87 -1.53 -15.47
N ASP A 257 -12.12 -1.15 -15.76
CA ASP A 257 -13.27 -1.62 -14.98
C ASP A 257 -13.59 -3.08 -15.27
N LYS A 258 -13.41 -3.50 -16.52
CA LYS A 258 -13.53 -4.91 -16.92
C LYS A 258 -12.43 -5.74 -16.28
N ALA A 259 -11.19 -5.24 -16.23
CA ALA A 259 -10.07 -5.91 -15.56
C ALA A 259 -10.37 -6.14 -14.06
N LEU A 260 -10.86 -5.11 -13.36
CA LEU A 260 -11.23 -5.21 -11.96
C LEU A 260 -12.38 -6.21 -11.71
N ARG A 261 -13.41 -6.21 -12.56
CA ARG A 261 -14.51 -7.19 -12.47
C ARG A 261 -14.02 -8.61 -12.70
N GLN A 262 -13.18 -8.84 -13.69
CA GLN A 262 -12.59 -10.16 -13.98
C GLN A 262 -11.73 -10.65 -12.82
N MET A 263 -10.91 -9.77 -12.23
CA MET A 263 -10.10 -10.08 -11.07
C MET A 263 -10.99 -10.41 -9.85
N ALA A 264 -12.03 -9.61 -9.56
CA ALA A 264 -12.95 -9.88 -8.46
C ALA A 264 -13.66 -11.23 -8.63
N GLY A 265 -13.97 -11.64 -9.87
CA GLY A 265 -14.52 -12.97 -10.18
C GLY A 265 -13.50 -14.10 -10.03
N ALA A 266 -12.20 -13.83 -10.24
CA ALA A 266 -11.13 -14.82 -10.09
C ALA A 266 -10.73 -15.04 -8.62
N VAL A 267 -10.86 -13.99 -7.78
CA VAL A 267 -10.56 -14.03 -6.35
C VAL A 267 -11.82 -14.37 -5.58
N ARG A 268 -12.06 -15.65 -5.32
CA ARG A 268 -13.32 -16.15 -4.75
C ARG A 268 -13.53 -15.88 -3.26
N ASP A 269 -12.46 -15.57 -2.49
CA ASP A 269 -12.51 -15.49 -1.03
C ASP A 269 -11.83 -14.23 -0.49
N ILE A 270 -12.50 -13.08 -0.65
CA ILE A 270 -12.02 -11.79 -0.11
C ILE A 270 -12.23 -11.72 1.42
N SER A 271 -13.14 -12.53 1.97
CA SER A 271 -13.58 -12.45 3.38
C SER A 271 -12.95 -13.49 4.33
N GLY A 272 -12.21 -14.46 3.82
CA GLY A 272 -11.73 -15.62 4.59
C GLY A 272 -10.49 -15.37 5.47
N GLY A 273 -9.90 -14.19 5.39
CA GLY A 273 -8.63 -13.83 6.05
C GLY A 273 -7.41 -14.28 5.25
N THR A 274 -6.33 -13.51 5.37
CA THR A 274 -5.10 -13.73 4.59
C THR A 274 -4.20 -14.75 5.28
N ARG A 275 -3.65 -15.68 4.49
CA ARG A 275 -2.59 -16.60 4.90
C ARG A 275 -1.34 -16.30 4.07
N LEU A 276 -0.59 -15.30 4.51
CA LEU A 276 0.60 -14.81 3.79
C LEU A 276 1.67 -15.88 3.66
N GLY A 277 1.97 -16.59 4.76
CA GLY A 277 2.95 -17.67 4.77
C GLY A 277 2.63 -18.76 3.76
N ASP A 278 1.39 -19.25 3.74
CA ASP A 278 0.93 -20.30 2.80
C ASP A 278 0.95 -19.80 1.35
N ALA A 279 0.52 -18.56 1.11
CA ALA A 279 0.51 -17.97 -0.23
C ALA A 279 1.93 -17.78 -0.79
N ILE A 280 2.87 -17.29 0.04
CA ILE A 280 4.28 -17.16 -0.37
C ILE A 280 4.90 -18.54 -0.61
N LYS A 281 4.58 -19.54 0.22
CA LYS A 281 4.98 -20.93 0.00
C LYS A 281 4.49 -21.44 -1.35
N GLU A 282 3.19 -21.30 -1.63
CA GLU A 282 2.60 -21.69 -2.91
C GLU A 282 3.28 -20.98 -4.09
N PHE A 283 3.55 -19.68 -3.95
CA PHE A 283 4.28 -18.93 -4.99
C PHE A 283 5.68 -19.48 -5.21
N VAL A 284 6.45 -19.70 -4.15
CA VAL A 284 7.83 -20.21 -4.24
C VAL A 284 7.85 -21.60 -4.88
N ASP A 285 6.97 -22.50 -4.48
CA ASP A 285 6.95 -23.90 -4.92
C ASP A 285 6.46 -24.04 -6.37
N ARG A 286 5.38 -23.34 -6.75
CA ARG A 286 4.77 -23.49 -8.09
C ARG A 286 5.44 -22.65 -9.17
N TRP A 287 5.91 -21.45 -8.84
CA TRP A 287 6.43 -20.48 -9.83
C TRP A 287 7.84 -19.99 -9.52
N GLY A 288 8.15 -19.74 -8.25
CA GLY A 288 9.38 -19.09 -7.83
C GLY A 288 10.61 -19.90 -8.20
N GLN A 289 10.67 -21.17 -7.77
CA GLN A 289 11.78 -22.07 -8.05
C GLN A 289 11.92 -22.41 -9.55
N ARG A 290 10.80 -22.41 -10.28
CA ARG A 290 10.77 -22.62 -11.75
C ARG A 290 11.26 -21.41 -12.54
N GLY A 291 11.81 -20.40 -11.87
CA GLY A 291 12.50 -19.25 -12.48
C GLY A 291 11.72 -17.95 -12.48
N MET A 292 10.50 -17.89 -11.92
CA MET A 292 9.74 -16.64 -11.86
C MET A 292 10.34 -15.67 -10.82
N ALA A 293 10.73 -16.16 -9.64
CA ALA A 293 11.37 -15.36 -8.61
C ALA A 293 12.89 -15.18 -8.84
N ARG A 294 13.54 -16.07 -9.62
CA ARG A 294 15.00 -16.03 -9.76
C ARG A 294 15.49 -14.72 -10.39
N GLY A 295 16.20 -13.95 -9.57
CA GLY A 295 16.74 -12.64 -9.98
C GLY A 295 15.66 -11.62 -10.33
N ALA A 296 14.42 -11.80 -9.89
CA ALA A 296 13.32 -10.86 -10.01
C ALA A 296 13.33 -9.87 -8.84
N VAL A 297 12.71 -8.72 -9.03
CA VAL A 297 12.26 -7.86 -7.93
C VAL A 297 10.88 -8.34 -7.53
N VAL A 298 10.71 -8.73 -6.27
CA VAL A 298 9.41 -9.16 -5.72
C VAL A 298 8.88 -8.04 -4.85
N VAL A 299 7.68 -7.57 -5.16
CA VAL A 299 6.97 -6.53 -4.40
C VAL A 299 5.80 -7.18 -3.71
N ILE A 300 5.70 -7.02 -2.40
CA ILE A 300 4.61 -7.54 -1.57
C ILE A 300 3.83 -6.34 -1.04
N PHE A 301 2.54 -6.28 -1.36
CA PHE A 301 1.61 -5.30 -0.82
C PHE A 301 0.77 -5.98 0.27
N SER A 302 1.01 -5.66 1.52
CA SER A 302 0.25 -6.20 2.65
C SER A 302 0.53 -5.36 3.91
N ASP A 303 -0.44 -5.29 4.81
CA ASP A 303 -0.27 -4.73 6.16
C ASP A 303 0.49 -5.69 7.09
N GLY A 304 0.74 -6.93 6.66
CA GLY A 304 1.46 -7.95 7.41
C GLY A 304 0.60 -8.69 8.42
N TRP A 305 -0.72 -8.51 8.37
CA TRP A 305 -1.64 -9.27 9.21
C TRP A 305 -1.86 -10.66 8.63
N ASP A 306 -1.22 -11.66 9.25
CA ASP A 306 -1.30 -13.06 8.84
C ASP A 306 -2.12 -13.87 9.85
N ARG A 307 -3.10 -14.63 9.35
CA ARG A 307 -3.85 -15.63 10.15
C ARG A 307 -3.20 -17.02 10.13
N GLY A 308 -2.14 -17.18 9.38
CA GLY A 308 -1.37 -18.41 9.30
C GLY A 308 -0.32 -18.54 10.41
N ASP A 309 0.50 -19.57 10.29
CA ASP A 309 1.65 -19.76 11.16
C ASP A 309 2.79 -18.82 10.76
N VAL A 310 3.16 -17.94 11.68
CA VAL A 310 4.21 -16.93 11.53
C VAL A 310 5.57 -17.58 11.22
N SER A 311 5.83 -18.78 11.73
CA SER A 311 7.07 -19.51 11.44
C SER A 311 7.17 -19.91 9.97
N VAL A 312 6.04 -20.31 9.36
CA VAL A 312 5.95 -20.60 7.94
C VAL A 312 6.24 -19.35 7.13
N LEU A 313 5.68 -18.19 7.52
CA LEU A 313 5.95 -16.93 6.83
C LEU A 313 7.45 -16.58 6.86
N ALA A 314 8.10 -16.66 8.02
CA ALA A 314 9.52 -16.39 8.16
C ALA A 314 10.38 -17.32 7.27
N GLU A 315 10.10 -18.63 7.29
CA GLU A 315 10.80 -19.61 6.45
C GLU A 315 10.64 -19.31 4.96
N GLN A 316 9.41 -19.03 4.52
CA GLN A 316 9.15 -18.78 3.11
C GLN A 316 9.72 -17.44 2.64
N MET A 317 9.74 -16.41 3.47
CA MET A 317 10.42 -15.16 3.19
C MET A 317 11.93 -15.36 3.05
N GLN A 318 12.54 -16.18 3.91
CA GLN A 318 13.96 -16.56 3.78
C GLN A 318 14.22 -17.30 2.45
N ARG A 319 13.36 -18.27 2.08
CA ARG A 319 13.46 -18.99 0.80
C ARG A 319 13.32 -18.04 -0.40
N LEU A 320 12.37 -17.12 -0.34
CA LEU A 320 12.15 -16.11 -1.37
C LEU A 320 13.36 -15.18 -1.50
N GLY A 321 13.97 -14.75 -0.38
CA GLY A 321 15.16 -13.91 -0.38
C GLY A 321 16.39 -14.55 -1.04
N ARG A 322 16.50 -15.90 -1.00
CA ARG A 322 17.57 -16.65 -1.72
C ARG A 322 17.35 -16.68 -3.24
N LEU A 323 16.10 -16.56 -3.70
CA LEU A 323 15.74 -16.61 -5.12
C LEU A 323 15.67 -15.23 -5.75
N ALA A 324 15.06 -14.28 -5.06
CA ALA A 324 14.82 -12.93 -5.53
C ALA A 324 16.11 -12.12 -5.62
N TYR A 325 16.12 -11.15 -6.50
CA TYR A 325 17.16 -10.14 -6.52
C TYR A 325 16.95 -9.11 -5.40
N ARG A 326 15.71 -8.72 -5.17
CA ARG A 326 15.29 -7.77 -4.13
C ARG A 326 13.86 -8.05 -3.74
N ILE A 327 13.55 -7.92 -2.46
CA ILE A 327 12.20 -7.95 -1.91
C ILE A 327 11.87 -6.53 -1.42
N VAL A 328 10.78 -5.97 -1.94
CA VAL A 328 10.21 -4.70 -1.52
C VAL A 328 8.88 -5.00 -0.84
N TRP A 329 8.71 -4.54 0.39
CA TRP A 329 7.44 -4.63 1.09
C TRP A 329 6.78 -3.26 1.16
N VAL A 330 5.52 -3.19 0.74
CA VAL A 330 4.71 -1.97 0.73
C VAL A 330 3.56 -2.18 1.70
N ASN A 331 3.55 -1.40 2.78
CA ASN A 331 2.50 -1.43 3.78
C ASN A 331 1.79 -0.07 3.84
N PRO A 332 0.52 0.02 3.41
CA PRO A 332 -0.22 1.29 3.43
C PRO A 332 -0.33 1.91 4.83
N LEU A 333 -0.42 1.07 5.86
CA LEU A 333 -0.57 1.52 7.24
C LEU A 333 0.72 2.11 7.84
N LYS A 334 1.88 1.92 7.19
CA LYS A 334 3.17 2.44 7.66
C LYS A 334 3.17 3.97 7.85
N ALA A 335 2.36 4.69 7.08
CA ALA A 335 2.26 6.15 7.15
C ALA A 335 1.45 6.65 8.35
N ALA A 336 0.71 5.78 9.05
CA ALA A 336 -0.07 6.20 10.20
C ALA A 336 0.84 6.73 11.32
N PRO A 337 0.49 7.85 11.98
CA PRO A 337 1.24 8.37 13.10
C PRO A 337 1.42 7.30 14.19
N GLY A 338 2.66 7.12 14.66
CA GLY A 338 2.96 6.12 15.70
C GLY A 338 2.97 4.67 15.22
N TYR A 339 2.89 4.41 13.91
CA TYR A 339 2.97 3.04 13.39
C TYR A 339 4.20 2.30 13.90
N LYS A 340 3.97 1.12 14.45
CA LYS A 340 5.01 0.14 14.78
C LYS A 340 4.66 -1.18 14.09
N PRO A 341 5.63 -1.92 13.54
CA PRO A 341 5.39 -3.21 12.88
C PRO A 341 5.12 -4.32 13.92
N LEU A 342 4.05 -4.16 14.71
CA LEU A 342 3.68 -5.06 15.80
C LEU A 342 2.94 -6.31 15.33
N ALA A 343 2.37 -6.30 14.11
CA ALA A 343 1.76 -7.49 13.55
C ALA A 343 2.83 -8.60 13.48
N ALA A 344 2.52 -9.75 14.05
CA ALA A 344 3.47 -10.87 14.16
C ALA A 344 4.01 -11.29 12.78
N GLY A 345 3.17 -11.30 11.75
CA GLY A 345 3.58 -11.56 10.37
C GLY A 345 4.56 -10.51 9.84
N MET A 346 4.33 -9.22 10.15
CA MET A 346 5.23 -8.15 9.73
C MET A 346 6.61 -8.29 10.40
N ALA A 347 6.64 -8.53 11.72
CA ALA A 347 7.87 -8.73 12.48
C ALA A 347 8.69 -9.92 11.94
N ALA A 348 8.02 -11.01 11.55
CA ALA A 348 8.66 -12.18 10.97
C ALA A 348 9.19 -11.95 9.54
N ALA A 349 8.51 -11.13 8.75
CA ALA A 349 8.88 -10.87 7.36
C ALA A 349 10.03 -9.85 7.23
N LEU A 350 10.04 -8.80 8.06
CA LEU A 350 10.96 -7.65 7.97
C LEU A 350 12.45 -8.02 7.88
N PRO A 351 12.99 -9.03 8.61
CA PRO A 351 14.41 -9.40 8.50
C PRO A 351 14.81 -9.87 7.10
N HIS A 352 13.83 -10.22 6.25
CA HIS A 352 14.04 -10.73 4.90
C HIS A 352 13.63 -9.73 3.82
N VAL A 353 13.26 -8.51 4.20
CA VAL A 353 12.84 -7.43 3.30
C VAL A 353 14.02 -6.49 3.06
N ASP A 354 14.35 -6.24 1.79
CA ASP A 354 15.43 -5.32 1.42
C ASP A 354 15.00 -3.85 1.49
N VAL A 355 13.72 -3.56 1.18
CA VAL A 355 13.16 -2.20 1.19
C VAL A 355 11.73 -2.24 1.74
N PHE A 356 11.46 -1.41 2.75
CA PHE A 356 10.15 -1.28 3.37
C PHE A 356 9.57 0.11 3.11
N LEU A 357 8.47 0.18 2.36
CA LEU A 357 7.83 1.43 1.91
C LEU A 357 6.41 1.56 2.48
N SER A 358 5.93 2.79 2.55
CA SER A 358 4.50 3.07 2.68
C SER A 358 3.82 2.90 1.30
N GLY A 359 2.52 2.75 1.27
CA GLY A 359 1.77 2.55 0.01
C GLY A 359 0.41 3.23 0.05
N HIS A 360 0.29 4.30 0.85
CA HIS A 360 -0.98 4.95 1.18
C HIS A 360 -1.37 6.07 0.20
N ASN A 361 -0.42 6.62 -0.57
CA ASN A 361 -0.64 7.73 -1.48
C ASN A 361 0.12 7.56 -2.81
N PHE A 362 -0.11 8.49 -3.76
CA PHE A 362 0.53 8.42 -5.08
C PHE A 362 2.05 8.58 -5.01
N GLU A 363 2.55 9.47 -4.17
CA GLU A 363 3.99 9.68 -3.97
C GLU A 363 4.71 8.40 -3.53
N SER A 364 4.09 7.63 -2.62
CA SER A 364 4.64 6.35 -2.17
C SER A 364 4.69 5.28 -3.29
N LEU A 365 3.77 5.34 -4.26
CA LEU A 365 3.83 4.48 -5.46
C LEU A 365 4.93 4.94 -6.43
N GLU A 366 5.20 6.24 -6.53
CA GLU A 366 6.37 6.75 -7.28
C GLU A 366 7.67 6.32 -6.61
N GLU A 367 7.73 6.37 -5.28
CA GLU A 367 8.88 5.88 -4.51
C GLU A 367 9.10 4.38 -4.78
N LEU A 368 8.03 3.59 -4.78
CA LEU A 368 8.09 2.19 -5.16
C LEU A 368 8.64 2.00 -6.58
N ALA A 369 8.13 2.76 -7.56
CA ALA A 369 8.61 2.67 -8.94
C ALA A 369 10.10 2.98 -9.04
N ARG A 370 10.58 4.01 -8.32
CA ARG A 370 12.01 4.34 -8.21
C ARG A 370 12.80 3.21 -7.54
N ALA A 371 12.32 2.65 -6.43
CA ALA A 371 12.99 1.56 -5.71
C ALA A 371 13.12 0.28 -6.57
N VAL A 372 12.11 -0.03 -7.38
CA VAL A 372 12.12 -1.17 -8.30
C VAL A 372 13.08 -0.94 -9.48
N ALA A 373 13.17 0.29 -10.01
CA ALA A 373 14.04 0.66 -11.11
C ALA A 373 15.50 0.81 -10.68
N ALA A 374 15.76 1.36 -9.51
CA ALA A 374 17.08 1.69 -8.95
C ALA A 374 17.80 0.51 -8.29
N ALA A 375 17.36 -0.73 -8.53
CA ALA A 375 17.99 -1.89 -7.91
C ALA A 375 19.48 -1.96 -8.27
N THR A 376 20.30 -1.37 -7.42
CA THR A 376 21.77 -1.38 -7.47
C THR A 376 22.27 -2.82 -7.44
N GLU A 377 23.39 -3.10 -8.07
CA GLU A 377 24.06 -4.40 -7.98
C GLU A 377 24.29 -4.67 -6.48
N ARG A 378 23.75 -5.77 -5.93
CA ARG A 378 24.25 -6.30 -4.66
C ARG A 378 25.73 -6.58 -4.91
N GLU A 379 26.60 -5.88 -4.21
CA GLU A 379 27.97 -6.33 -4.05
C GLU A 379 27.89 -7.72 -3.40
N ARG A 380 28.31 -8.73 -4.16
CA ARG A 380 28.45 -10.12 -3.68
C ARG A 380 29.84 -10.31 -3.12
#